data_7e833ee6eac71f0a35caf7bffbce0e05
#
_entry.id   7e833ee6eac71f0a35caf7bffbce0e05
#
_cell.length_a   1.000
_cell.length_b   1.000
_cell.length_c   1.000
_cell.angle_alpha   90.00
_cell.angle_beta   90.00
_cell.angle_gamma   90.00
#
_symmetry.space_group_name_H-M   'P 1'
#
loop_
_entity.id
_entity.type
_entity.pdbx_description
1 polymer ?
#
loop_
_entity_poly.entity_id
_entity_poly.type
_entity_poly.pdbx_seq_one_letter_code
_entity_poly.pdbx_strand_id
1 'polypeptide(L)'
;MIFLKSIKLKSNHTQALFSDELYTSFKRFLSPPLHLIENGKNIQYSRRQIEIIHSQNRQQRIKGVVGSGKTTILAARAVEAYKRTKGKILILTYNITLKNYIHDKISQVRAEFPWENFIILNYHTFINNELNNLGVDVSVPEKFNELSLEQKEKYFESNYYSNKQLFTDNAETIVQYDAIFIDEIQDYKRPWMEIIKEFFLVEGGEYVLFGDVKQNIYNNNQTEFKDVNTNVKGFIRLKDCFRSNYKIKDLAVKFQELFFKDKYEIDDFNKIDTSLEIQFERNLEGYVNYMYLQNTDNVSSLYTIIHDNIINKNFIPNDITILSHSIALLKKFDAYYRYSSNEKTNTMFETSEMVNTMLLNKIKTLNSNSLPSWINKMIHLIKRNNDYDTTKAFAEIGILLTIYDLTLAYPIRFDEILNWYCKKCNTSSINLKNLLTIEKEGYDKFKNELNLISKGETIKNLRNNKKLHFYMNSGTVKLSTIHSFKGWESETIFLIIEKKHTNVEATFDEILYTGLTRSRKNLIIINFGNEAYNLKLRGIIETSK
;
A
#
# COMPACT_ATOMS: atom_id res chain seq x y z
N MET A 1 -2.45 23.26 -13.60
CA MET A 1 -2.52 21.84 -14.05
C MET A 1 -2.90 21.70 -15.52
N ILE A 2 -4.00 22.30 -16.02
CA ILE A 2 -4.41 22.26 -17.44
C ILE A 2 -3.30 22.77 -18.37
N PHE A 3 -2.66 23.89 -18.01
CA PHE A 3 -1.54 24.46 -18.76
C PHE A 3 -0.33 23.51 -18.86
N LEU A 4 0.08 22.90 -17.75
CA LEU A 4 1.18 21.91 -17.74
C LEU A 4 0.86 20.68 -18.58
N LYS A 5 -0.40 20.21 -18.54
CA LYS A 5 -0.87 19.10 -19.37
C LYS A 5 -0.82 19.46 -20.86
N SER A 6 -1.19 20.69 -21.21
CA SER A 6 -1.10 21.22 -22.58
C SER A 6 0.35 21.27 -23.08
N ILE A 7 1.30 21.71 -22.24
CA ILE A 7 2.72 21.70 -22.58
C ILE A 7 3.20 20.26 -22.82
N LYS A 8 2.86 19.33 -21.91
CA LYS A 8 3.21 17.92 -22.07
C LYS A 8 2.70 17.32 -23.39
N LEU A 9 1.45 17.59 -23.74
CA LEU A 9 0.86 17.11 -25.00
C LEU A 9 1.57 17.68 -26.22
N LYS A 10 1.96 18.95 -26.20
CA LYS A 10 2.73 19.57 -27.28
C LYS A 10 4.14 19.01 -27.38
N SER A 11 4.80 18.76 -26.24
CA SER A 11 6.17 18.26 -26.19
C SER A 11 6.34 16.82 -26.66
N ASN A 12 5.29 16.00 -26.57
CA ASN A 12 5.31 14.64 -27.11
C ASN A 12 5.39 14.59 -28.65
N HIS A 13 5.19 15.71 -29.33
CA HIS A 13 5.29 15.84 -30.78
C HIS A 13 6.63 16.45 -31.26
N THR A 14 7.41 17.02 -30.38
CA THR A 14 8.73 17.58 -30.67
C THR A 14 9.72 16.98 -29.70
N GLN A 15 10.90 16.56 -30.12
CA GLN A 15 11.96 16.00 -29.24
C GLN A 15 12.13 16.89 -27.99
N ALA A 16 11.49 16.50 -26.89
CA ALA A 16 11.03 17.48 -25.93
C ALA A 16 12.00 17.63 -24.76
N LEU A 17 12.33 18.85 -24.49
CA LEU A 17 12.94 19.32 -23.24
C LEU A 17 12.05 19.08 -21.99
N PHE A 18 10.76 18.80 -22.17
CA PHE A 18 9.78 18.60 -21.09
C PHE A 18 9.45 17.12 -20.90
N SER A 19 10.34 16.41 -20.20
CA SER A 19 10.18 14.97 -19.92
C SER A 19 9.02 14.66 -18.97
N ASP A 20 8.58 13.40 -18.96
CA ASP A 20 7.58 12.90 -18.00
C ASP A 20 8.02 13.08 -16.55
N GLU A 21 9.33 12.95 -16.27
CA GLU A 21 9.88 13.17 -14.94
C GLU A 21 9.78 14.65 -14.54
N LEU A 22 10.14 15.56 -15.46
CA LEU A 22 10.01 17.00 -15.22
C LEU A 22 8.54 17.38 -14.99
N TYR A 23 7.63 16.90 -15.83
CA TYR A 23 6.19 17.10 -15.65
C TYR A 23 5.70 16.62 -14.28
N THR A 24 6.12 15.42 -13.86
CA THR A 24 5.75 14.88 -12.55
C THR A 24 6.35 15.69 -11.40
N SER A 25 7.58 16.20 -11.56
CA SER A 25 8.23 17.05 -10.58
C SER A 25 7.48 18.38 -10.41
N PHE A 26 7.06 19.01 -11.49
CA PHE A 26 6.21 20.21 -11.43
C PHE A 26 4.88 19.93 -10.71
N LYS A 27 4.24 18.79 -10.99
CA LYS A 27 2.99 18.42 -10.29
C LYS A 27 3.18 18.29 -8.78
N ARG A 28 4.28 17.68 -8.34
CA ARG A 28 4.62 17.56 -6.90
C ARG A 28 4.84 18.92 -6.25
N PHE A 29 5.52 19.81 -6.95
CA PHE A 29 5.84 21.15 -6.44
C PHE A 29 4.62 22.06 -6.40
N LEU A 30 3.82 22.10 -7.46
CA LEU A 30 2.68 23.01 -7.60
C LEU A 30 1.42 22.54 -6.86
N SER A 31 1.29 21.25 -6.60
CA SER A 31 0.13 20.67 -5.92
C SER A 31 0.57 19.59 -4.93
N PRO A 32 1.35 19.97 -3.89
CA PRO A 32 1.72 19.03 -2.84
C PRO A 32 0.46 18.55 -2.09
N PRO A 33 0.44 17.32 -1.56
CA PRO A 33 -0.68 16.85 -0.76
C PRO A 33 -0.92 17.76 0.45
N LEU A 34 -2.18 17.98 0.79
CA LEU A 34 -2.55 18.89 1.90
C LEU A 34 -1.89 18.50 3.22
N HIS A 35 -1.79 17.21 3.52
CA HIS A 35 -1.12 16.74 4.74
C HIS A 35 0.39 17.08 4.79
N LEU A 36 1.07 17.23 3.65
CA LEU A 36 2.48 17.68 3.62
C LEU A 36 2.60 19.19 3.83
N ILE A 37 1.65 19.98 3.37
CA ILE A 37 1.56 21.41 3.67
C ILE A 37 1.39 21.61 5.17
N GLU A 38 0.58 20.78 5.81
CA GLU A 38 0.38 20.79 7.25
C GLU A 38 1.62 20.35 8.04
N ASN A 39 2.46 19.48 7.49
CA ASN A 39 3.73 19.07 8.11
C ASN A 39 4.71 20.23 8.33
N GLY A 40 4.54 21.35 7.63
CA GLY A 40 5.26 22.59 7.89
C GLY A 40 4.89 23.28 9.20
N LYS A 41 3.75 22.91 9.82
CA LYS A 41 3.26 23.47 11.08
C LYS A 41 3.77 22.65 12.27
N ASN A 42 3.90 23.29 13.44
CA ASN A 42 4.19 22.57 14.67
C ASN A 42 3.04 21.61 15.00
N ILE A 43 3.39 20.36 15.28
CA ILE A 43 2.41 19.38 15.74
C ILE A 43 1.95 19.81 17.12
N GLN A 44 0.65 20.00 17.28
CA GLN A 44 0.06 20.24 18.59
C GLN A 44 -0.44 18.90 19.14
N TYR A 45 0.05 18.54 20.32
CA TYR A 45 -0.34 17.33 21.02
C TYR A 45 -1.40 17.65 22.06
N SER A 46 -2.40 16.77 22.23
CA SER A 46 -3.33 16.86 23.35
C SER A 46 -2.61 16.60 24.68
N ARG A 47 -3.21 17.03 25.78
CA ARG A 47 -2.65 16.76 27.11
C ARG A 47 -2.34 15.29 27.33
N ARG A 48 -3.25 14.41 26.91
CA ARG A 48 -3.06 12.95 27.02
C ARG A 48 -1.91 12.42 26.16
N GLN A 49 -1.73 12.96 24.97
CA GLN A 49 -0.60 12.61 24.12
C GLN A 49 0.72 13.07 24.73
N ILE A 50 0.76 14.28 25.29
CA ILE A 50 1.95 14.83 25.99
C ILE A 50 2.33 13.94 27.19
N GLU A 51 1.36 13.53 28.00
CA GLU A 51 1.58 12.61 29.13
C GLU A 51 2.23 11.28 28.67
N ILE A 52 1.80 10.73 27.54
CA ILE A 52 2.35 9.49 27.01
C ILE A 52 3.75 9.72 26.41
N ILE A 53 3.97 10.81 25.69
CA ILE A 53 5.26 11.15 25.08
C ILE A 53 6.35 11.29 26.15
N HIS A 54 6.05 11.97 27.25
CA HIS A 54 7.02 12.23 28.33
C HIS A 54 6.97 11.19 29.47
N SER A 55 6.18 10.15 29.33
CA SER A 55 6.04 9.12 30.35
C SER A 55 7.39 8.47 30.69
N GLN A 56 7.67 8.33 31.99
CA GLN A 56 8.84 7.62 32.51
C GLN A 56 8.60 6.11 32.68
N ASN A 57 7.37 5.64 32.42
CA ASN A 57 7.09 4.21 32.50
C ASN A 57 7.74 3.47 31.34
N ARG A 58 8.69 2.61 31.68
CA ARG A 58 9.51 1.89 30.71
C ARG A 58 8.78 0.77 29.96
N GLN A 59 7.69 0.24 30.50
CA GLN A 59 6.92 -0.82 29.85
C GLN A 59 5.46 -0.39 29.74
N GLN A 60 5.03 -0.06 28.52
CA GLN A 60 3.68 0.40 28.28
C GLN A 60 3.08 -0.23 27.02
N ARG A 61 1.78 -0.41 27.08
CA ARG A 61 0.96 -0.75 25.93
C ARG A 61 -0.09 0.35 25.72
N ILE A 62 -0.15 0.87 24.50
CA ILE A 62 -1.01 1.98 24.12
C ILE A 62 -2.02 1.48 23.10
N LYS A 63 -3.28 1.43 23.51
CA LYS A 63 -4.42 1.19 22.65
C LYS A 63 -5.01 2.53 22.23
N GLY A 64 -5.25 2.70 20.94
CA GLY A 64 -5.87 3.93 20.48
C GLY A 64 -6.88 3.66 19.38
N VAL A 65 -7.97 4.40 19.43
CA VAL A 65 -8.94 4.44 18.34
C VAL A 65 -8.25 4.85 17.03
N VAL A 66 -8.90 4.58 15.91
CA VAL A 66 -8.44 5.03 14.62
C VAL A 66 -8.22 6.55 14.64
N GLY A 67 -7.08 7.01 14.08
CA GLY A 67 -6.77 8.44 14.02
C GLY A 67 -6.39 9.10 15.35
N SER A 68 -6.13 8.35 16.42
CA SER A 68 -5.70 8.91 17.71
C SER A 68 -4.25 9.40 17.74
N GLY A 69 -3.52 9.28 16.62
CA GLY A 69 -2.13 9.73 16.52
C GLY A 69 -1.10 8.75 17.09
N LYS A 70 -1.41 7.45 17.20
CA LYS A 70 -0.48 6.42 17.69
C LYS A 70 0.93 6.55 17.13
N THR A 71 1.07 6.55 15.81
CA THR A 71 2.38 6.65 15.14
C THR A 71 3.05 8.01 15.37
N THR A 72 2.27 9.09 15.51
CA THR A 72 2.81 10.43 15.84
C THR A 72 3.35 10.46 17.27
N ILE A 73 2.62 9.84 18.21
CA ILE A 73 3.08 9.70 19.62
C ILE A 73 4.31 8.81 19.69
N LEU A 74 4.32 7.68 18.95
CA LEU A 74 5.47 6.78 18.87
C LEU A 74 6.72 7.55 18.42
N ALA A 75 6.62 8.33 17.35
CA ALA A 75 7.73 9.12 16.82
C ALA A 75 8.28 10.13 17.84
N ALA A 76 7.39 10.90 18.47
CA ALA A 76 7.78 11.87 19.49
C ALA A 76 8.40 11.20 20.73
N ARG A 77 7.81 10.09 21.19
CA ARG A 77 8.31 9.34 22.33
C ARG A 77 9.65 8.66 22.06
N ALA A 78 9.87 8.17 20.84
CA ALA A 78 11.15 7.61 20.42
C ALA A 78 12.27 8.67 20.49
N VAL A 79 12.00 9.89 20.05
CA VAL A 79 12.95 11.02 20.19
C VAL A 79 13.18 11.37 21.66
N GLU A 80 12.14 11.38 22.50
CA GLU A 80 12.29 11.61 23.94
C GLU A 80 13.09 10.48 24.63
N ALA A 81 12.87 9.22 24.21
CA ALA A 81 13.67 8.10 24.70
C ALA A 81 15.17 8.28 24.35
N TYR A 82 15.46 8.68 23.10
CA TYR A 82 16.84 9.01 22.72
C TYR A 82 17.43 10.15 23.56
N LYS A 83 16.68 11.23 23.82
CA LYS A 83 17.15 12.34 24.66
C LYS A 83 17.53 11.87 26.07
N ARG A 84 16.81 10.89 26.61
CA ARG A 84 17.07 10.30 27.95
C ARG A 84 18.26 9.36 27.96
N THR A 85 18.38 8.48 26.96
CA THR A 85 19.36 7.38 26.96
C THR A 85 20.65 7.70 26.20
N LYS A 86 20.54 8.56 25.18
CA LYS A 86 21.60 8.81 24.16
C LYS A 86 22.03 7.51 23.43
N GLY A 87 21.25 6.45 23.57
CA GLY A 87 21.54 5.14 23.06
C GLY A 87 20.79 4.80 21.76
N LYS A 88 20.71 3.51 21.43
CA LYS A 88 20.07 3.01 20.21
C LYS A 88 18.58 2.81 20.38
N ILE A 89 17.80 3.28 19.43
CA ILE A 89 16.36 3.16 19.40
C ILE A 89 15.92 2.25 18.25
N LEU A 90 15.24 1.17 18.58
CA LEU A 90 14.64 0.27 17.59
C LEU A 90 13.14 0.56 17.44
N ILE A 91 12.69 0.76 16.21
CA ILE A 91 11.28 0.92 15.88
C ILE A 91 10.88 -0.18 14.90
N LEU A 92 9.96 -1.01 15.33
CA LEU A 92 9.48 -2.14 14.55
C LEU A 92 8.04 -1.91 14.09
N THR A 93 7.79 -2.23 12.84
CA THR A 93 6.44 -2.26 12.26
C THR A 93 6.20 -3.59 11.55
N TYR A 94 4.94 -3.94 11.32
CA TYR A 94 4.61 -5.13 10.55
C TYR A 94 4.72 -4.85 9.04
N ASN A 95 4.18 -3.73 8.60
CA ASN A 95 4.09 -3.39 7.18
C ASN A 95 5.37 -2.68 6.70
N ILE A 96 6.05 -3.28 5.73
CA ILE A 96 7.28 -2.74 5.13
C ILE A 96 7.12 -1.31 4.57
N THR A 97 5.91 -0.95 4.15
CA THR A 97 5.63 0.39 3.59
C THR A 97 5.71 1.51 4.63
N LEU A 98 5.57 1.19 5.93
CA LEU A 98 5.51 2.18 7.01
C LEU A 98 6.88 2.73 7.43
N LYS A 99 7.99 2.10 7.03
CA LYS A 99 9.32 2.58 7.36
C LYS A 99 9.50 4.06 7.01
N ASN A 100 9.20 4.43 5.77
CA ASN A 100 9.34 5.82 5.31
C ASN A 100 8.35 6.77 6.01
N TYR A 101 7.13 6.30 6.26
CA TYR A 101 6.12 7.08 6.99
C TYR A 101 6.56 7.39 8.42
N ILE A 102 7.10 6.39 9.15
CA ILE A 102 7.61 6.58 10.52
C ILE A 102 8.83 7.50 10.50
N HIS A 103 9.74 7.33 9.53
CA HIS A 103 10.89 8.23 9.35
C HIS A 103 10.44 9.68 9.19
N ASP A 104 9.44 9.93 8.34
CA ASP A 104 8.89 11.27 8.15
C ASP A 104 8.27 11.81 9.45
N LYS A 105 7.56 10.98 10.22
CA LYS A 105 6.99 11.38 11.51
C LYS A 105 8.05 11.75 12.55
N ILE A 106 9.16 11.03 12.60
CA ILE A 106 10.30 11.36 13.48
C ILE A 106 10.94 12.69 13.04
N SER A 107 11.13 12.89 11.74
CA SER A 107 11.66 14.17 11.19
C SER A 107 10.80 15.37 11.58
N GLN A 108 9.48 15.18 11.71
CA GLN A 108 8.53 16.24 12.10
C GLN A 108 8.62 16.65 13.57
N VAL A 109 9.27 15.88 14.42
CA VAL A 109 9.44 16.20 15.86
C VAL A 109 10.34 17.42 16.06
N ARG A 110 11.14 17.81 15.05
CA ARG A 110 12.00 19.02 15.06
C ARG A 110 12.93 19.08 16.27
N ALA A 111 13.56 17.97 16.59
CA ALA A 111 14.58 17.87 17.62
C ALA A 111 15.92 17.48 16.97
N GLU A 112 17.01 17.89 17.59
CA GLU A 112 18.35 17.46 17.16
C GLU A 112 18.64 16.05 17.68
N PHE A 113 18.93 15.14 16.79
CA PHE A 113 19.36 13.76 17.07
C PHE A 113 20.10 13.15 15.88
N PRO A 114 21.08 12.26 16.09
CA PRO A 114 21.75 11.56 15.00
C PRO A 114 20.86 10.41 14.51
N TRP A 115 20.62 10.34 13.21
CA TRP A 115 19.80 9.31 12.59
C TRP A 115 20.37 7.90 12.74
N GLU A 116 21.67 7.76 12.90
CA GLU A 116 22.38 6.50 13.13
C GLU A 116 21.91 5.74 14.39
N ASN A 117 21.31 6.46 15.35
CA ASN A 117 20.76 5.86 16.55
C ASN A 117 19.32 5.33 16.36
N PHE A 118 18.67 5.60 15.23
CA PHE A 118 17.31 5.17 14.97
C PHE A 118 17.26 4.08 13.90
N ILE A 119 16.91 2.87 14.29
CA ILE A 119 16.73 1.73 13.40
C ILE A 119 15.23 1.51 13.20
N ILE A 120 14.74 1.68 11.97
CA ILE A 120 13.32 1.53 11.61
C ILE A 120 13.20 0.40 10.60
N LEU A 121 12.61 -0.73 11.00
CA LEU A 121 12.48 -1.93 10.18
C LEU A 121 11.11 -2.60 10.37
N ASN A 122 10.72 -3.43 9.43
CA ASN A 122 9.66 -4.40 9.69
C ASN A 122 10.25 -5.65 10.35
N TYR A 123 9.42 -6.37 11.12
CA TYR A 123 9.87 -7.52 11.94
C TYR A 123 10.68 -8.54 11.16
N HIS A 124 10.17 -9.00 10.02
CA HIS A 124 10.84 -10.05 9.24
C HIS A 124 12.21 -9.60 8.70
N THR A 125 12.32 -8.35 8.25
CA THR A 125 13.64 -7.82 7.83
C THR A 125 14.57 -7.68 9.00
N PHE A 126 14.08 -7.26 10.17
CA PHE A 126 14.87 -7.17 11.38
C PHE A 126 15.45 -8.55 11.76
N ILE A 127 14.59 -9.56 11.90
CA ILE A 127 15.04 -10.92 12.26
C ILE A 127 15.99 -11.51 11.21
N ASN A 128 15.72 -11.34 9.92
CA ASN A 128 16.63 -11.83 8.87
C ASN A 128 18.01 -11.17 8.96
N ASN A 129 18.07 -9.88 9.25
CA ASN A 129 19.34 -9.18 9.45
C ASN A 129 20.09 -9.73 10.67
N GLU A 130 19.36 -9.94 11.78
CA GLU A 130 19.97 -10.45 13.01
C GLU A 130 20.43 -11.89 12.84
N LEU A 131 19.69 -12.77 12.19
CA LEU A 131 20.13 -14.14 11.88
C LEU A 131 21.40 -14.14 11.01
N ASN A 132 21.49 -13.24 10.03
CA ASN A 132 22.70 -13.07 9.23
C ASN A 132 23.88 -12.55 10.08
N ASN A 133 23.65 -11.58 10.97
CA ASN A 133 24.68 -11.05 11.88
C ASN A 133 25.20 -12.13 12.83
N LEU A 134 24.34 -13.04 13.27
CA LEU A 134 24.68 -14.18 14.13
C LEU A 134 25.32 -15.36 13.36
N GLY A 135 25.45 -15.25 12.03
CA GLY A 135 25.99 -16.32 11.19
C GLY A 135 25.09 -17.56 11.10
N VAL A 136 23.80 -17.41 11.38
CA VAL A 136 22.83 -18.50 11.26
C VAL A 136 22.54 -18.75 9.79
N ASP A 137 22.89 -19.94 9.31
CA ASP A 137 22.60 -20.35 7.94
C ASP A 137 21.11 -20.64 7.76
N VAL A 138 20.45 -19.81 6.96
CA VAL A 138 19.02 -19.97 6.64
C VAL A 138 18.89 -20.96 5.49
N SER A 139 18.81 -22.25 5.81
CA SER A 139 18.64 -23.32 4.84
C SER A 139 17.16 -23.63 4.58
N VAL A 140 16.88 -24.17 3.41
CA VAL A 140 15.56 -24.67 3.04
C VAL A 140 15.66 -26.13 2.61
N PRO A 141 14.65 -26.99 2.89
CA PRO A 141 14.68 -28.40 2.50
C PRO A 141 14.66 -28.56 0.98
N GLU A 142 15.21 -29.66 0.47
CA GLU A 142 15.33 -29.93 -0.98
C GLU A 142 14.02 -29.76 -1.74
N LYS A 143 12.89 -30.16 -1.17
CA LYS A 143 11.56 -30.03 -1.78
C LYS A 143 10.81 -28.75 -1.44
N PHE A 144 11.49 -27.73 -0.90
CA PHE A 144 10.86 -26.48 -0.48
C PHE A 144 10.10 -25.78 -1.63
N ASN A 145 10.60 -25.88 -2.84
CA ASN A 145 9.95 -25.26 -4.01
C ASN A 145 8.57 -25.88 -4.35
N GLU A 146 8.34 -27.12 -3.97
CA GLU A 146 7.10 -27.87 -4.19
C GLU A 146 6.01 -27.53 -3.15
N LEU A 147 6.39 -26.93 -2.03
CA LEU A 147 5.48 -26.56 -0.95
C LEU A 147 4.51 -25.46 -1.37
N SER A 148 3.29 -25.49 -0.82
CA SER A 148 2.34 -24.39 -0.94
C SER A 148 2.88 -23.12 -0.24
N LEU A 149 2.31 -21.95 -0.57
CA LEU A 149 2.69 -20.69 0.08
C LEU A 149 2.52 -20.78 1.60
N GLU A 150 1.40 -21.33 2.07
CA GLU A 150 1.11 -21.51 3.49
C GLU A 150 2.14 -22.40 4.19
N GLN A 151 2.52 -23.52 3.54
CA GLN A 151 3.56 -24.41 4.08
C GLN A 151 4.93 -23.74 4.15
N LYS A 152 5.29 -22.92 3.15
CA LYS A 152 6.51 -22.11 3.14
C LYS A 152 6.53 -21.09 4.27
N GLU A 153 5.43 -20.38 4.46
CA GLU A 153 5.28 -19.41 5.56
C GLU A 153 5.38 -20.11 6.92
N LYS A 154 4.70 -21.24 7.10
CA LYS A 154 4.78 -22.05 8.34
C LYS A 154 6.20 -22.55 8.60
N TYR A 155 6.94 -22.95 7.56
CA TYR A 155 8.31 -23.41 7.68
C TYR A 155 9.22 -22.29 8.24
N PHE A 156 9.20 -21.10 7.62
CA PHE A 156 10.01 -19.98 8.10
C PHE A 156 9.58 -19.50 9.48
N GLU A 157 8.28 -19.50 9.73
CA GLU A 157 7.73 -19.13 11.03
C GLU A 157 8.27 -20.00 12.14
N SER A 158 8.19 -21.33 12.00
CA SER A 158 8.56 -22.27 13.04
C SER A 158 10.07 -22.41 13.22
N ASN A 159 10.84 -22.35 12.11
CA ASN A 159 12.28 -22.60 12.18
C ASN A 159 13.10 -21.34 12.47
N TYR A 160 12.57 -20.15 12.15
CA TYR A 160 13.33 -18.90 12.24
C TYR A 160 12.60 -17.81 13.02
N TYR A 161 11.41 -17.38 12.57
CA TYR A 161 10.78 -16.17 13.10
C TYR A 161 10.24 -16.30 14.52
N SER A 162 9.78 -17.47 14.93
CA SER A 162 9.32 -17.76 16.29
C SER A 162 10.27 -18.67 17.07
N ASN A 163 11.44 -19.00 16.52
CA ASN A 163 12.39 -19.90 17.14
C ASN A 163 13.32 -19.16 18.11
N LYS A 164 12.95 -19.15 19.37
CA LYS A 164 13.68 -18.50 20.46
C LYS A 164 15.08 -19.11 20.67
N GLN A 165 15.26 -20.41 20.41
CA GLN A 165 16.51 -21.12 20.65
C GLN A 165 17.68 -20.53 19.86
N LEU A 166 17.45 -20.08 18.62
CA LEU A 166 18.47 -19.45 17.79
C LEU A 166 19.11 -18.22 18.46
N PHE A 167 18.33 -17.47 19.22
CA PHE A 167 18.78 -16.27 19.92
C PHE A 167 19.39 -16.63 21.29
N THR A 168 18.90 -17.67 21.97
CA THR A 168 19.47 -18.14 23.22
C THR A 168 20.90 -18.63 23.02
N ASP A 169 21.15 -19.40 21.95
CA ASP A 169 22.44 -19.96 21.63
C ASP A 169 23.50 -18.90 21.26
N ASN A 170 23.07 -17.69 20.92
CA ASN A 170 23.91 -16.58 20.46
C ASN A 170 23.77 -15.32 21.34
N ALA A 171 23.20 -15.42 22.53
CA ALA A 171 22.79 -14.27 23.34
C ALA A 171 23.90 -13.24 23.61
N GLU A 172 25.17 -13.71 23.77
CA GLU A 172 26.32 -12.86 24.07
C GLU A 172 26.73 -11.93 22.90
N THR A 173 26.35 -12.27 21.67
CA THR A 173 26.72 -11.51 20.46
C THR A 173 25.63 -10.58 19.97
N ILE A 174 24.44 -10.63 20.56
CA ILE A 174 23.28 -9.83 20.14
C ILE A 174 23.48 -8.38 20.57
N VAL A 175 23.31 -7.47 19.59
CA VAL A 175 23.28 -6.02 19.85
C VAL A 175 21.94 -5.63 20.46
N GLN A 176 21.98 -5.03 21.64
CA GLN A 176 20.79 -4.57 22.36
C GLN A 176 20.47 -3.10 22.11
N TYR A 177 19.22 -2.73 22.35
CA TYR A 177 18.66 -1.39 22.17
C TYR A 177 18.18 -0.84 23.50
N ASP A 178 18.40 0.47 23.72
CA ASP A 178 17.99 1.18 24.93
C ASP A 178 16.47 1.40 24.99
N ALA A 179 15.85 1.51 23.82
CA ALA A 179 14.40 1.56 23.70
C ALA A 179 13.90 0.84 22.46
N ILE A 180 12.80 0.13 22.61
CA ILE A 180 12.11 -0.58 21.51
C ILE A 180 10.65 -0.15 21.46
N PHE A 181 10.23 0.29 20.28
CA PHE A 181 8.86 0.67 19.98
C PHE A 181 8.29 -0.24 18.90
N ILE A 182 7.10 -0.80 19.13
CA ILE A 182 6.43 -1.65 18.14
C ILE A 182 5.10 -1.00 17.76
N ASP A 183 4.93 -0.71 16.47
CA ASP A 183 3.66 -0.22 15.91
C ASP A 183 2.85 -1.38 15.33
N GLU A 184 1.52 -1.23 15.32
CA GLU A 184 0.54 -2.19 14.81
C GLU A 184 0.67 -3.59 15.45
N ILE A 185 0.76 -3.66 16.79
CA ILE A 185 0.99 -4.91 17.55
C ILE A 185 -0.06 -5.99 17.32
N GLN A 186 -1.26 -5.65 16.85
CA GLN A 186 -2.30 -6.63 16.54
C GLN A 186 -1.92 -7.57 15.40
N ASP A 187 -0.89 -7.23 14.61
CA ASP A 187 -0.36 -8.07 13.54
C ASP A 187 0.84 -8.91 14.00
N TYR A 188 1.29 -8.75 15.26
CA TYR A 188 2.43 -9.48 15.82
C TYR A 188 2.00 -10.73 16.55
N LYS A 189 2.79 -11.78 16.40
CA LYS A 189 2.66 -13.00 17.20
C LYS A 189 3.33 -12.84 18.56
N ARG A 190 2.79 -13.47 19.58
CA ARG A 190 3.34 -13.43 20.93
C ARG A 190 4.81 -13.85 21.01
N PRO A 191 5.26 -14.96 20.39
CA PRO A 191 6.68 -15.35 20.40
C PRO A 191 7.60 -14.28 19.84
N TRP A 192 7.18 -13.52 18.84
CA TRP A 192 7.99 -12.44 18.28
C TRP A 192 8.27 -11.33 19.28
N MET A 193 7.24 -10.93 20.01
CA MET A 193 7.37 -9.91 21.07
C MET A 193 8.23 -10.39 22.22
N GLU A 194 8.19 -11.69 22.55
CA GLU A 194 9.04 -12.31 23.56
C GLU A 194 10.50 -12.30 23.13
N ILE A 195 10.82 -12.74 21.91
CA ILE A 195 12.17 -12.69 21.34
C ILE A 195 12.72 -11.26 21.36
N ILE A 196 11.95 -10.30 20.85
CA ILE A 196 12.37 -8.89 20.81
C ILE A 196 12.71 -8.37 22.19
N LYS A 197 11.83 -8.60 23.17
CA LYS A 197 11.99 -8.07 24.52
C LYS A 197 13.15 -8.72 25.29
N GLU A 198 13.31 -10.02 25.13
CA GLU A 198 14.26 -10.80 25.92
C GLU A 198 15.70 -10.65 25.43
N PHE A 199 15.90 -10.65 24.10
CA PHE A 199 17.26 -10.68 23.55
C PHE A 199 17.74 -9.31 23.08
N PHE A 200 16.85 -8.43 22.64
CA PHE A 200 17.23 -7.17 22.00
C PHE A 200 17.03 -5.93 22.86
N LEU A 201 16.40 -6.02 24.02
CA LEU A 201 16.22 -4.90 24.95
C LEU A 201 17.28 -4.95 26.05
N VAL A 202 17.97 -3.84 26.29
CA VAL A 202 18.86 -3.72 27.47
C VAL A 202 18.09 -3.88 28.76
N GLU A 203 18.75 -4.35 29.82
CA GLU A 203 18.13 -4.45 31.14
C GLU A 203 17.60 -3.09 31.60
N GLY A 204 16.33 -3.03 31.98
CA GLY A 204 15.66 -1.78 32.36
C GLY A 204 15.39 -0.82 31.19
N GLY A 205 15.56 -1.25 29.95
CA GLY A 205 15.25 -0.47 28.75
C GLY A 205 13.76 -0.16 28.56
N GLU A 206 13.46 0.76 27.67
CA GLU A 206 12.09 1.18 27.39
C GLU A 206 11.44 0.28 26.31
N TYR A 207 10.26 -0.30 26.61
CA TYR A 207 9.54 -1.18 25.71
C TYR A 207 8.07 -0.74 25.58
N VAL A 208 7.69 -0.22 24.42
CA VAL A 208 6.38 0.38 24.22
C VAL A 208 5.68 -0.18 22.99
N LEU A 209 4.45 -0.65 23.19
CA LEU A 209 3.62 -1.30 22.21
C LEU A 209 2.43 -0.41 21.81
N PHE A 210 2.20 -0.24 20.50
CA PHE A 210 1.08 0.54 19.95
C PHE A 210 0.20 -0.33 19.06
N GLY A 211 -1.13 -0.23 19.20
CA GLY A 211 -2.02 -0.98 18.33
C GLY A 211 -3.51 -0.69 18.48
N ASP A 212 -4.28 -1.33 17.58
CA ASP A 212 -5.73 -1.30 17.55
C ASP A 212 -6.24 -2.67 17.09
N VAL A 213 -6.87 -3.43 17.98
CA VAL A 213 -7.33 -4.80 17.70
C VAL A 213 -8.29 -4.89 16.52
N LYS A 214 -9.10 -3.86 16.27
CA LYS A 214 -10.08 -3.82 15.17
C LYS A 214 -9.46 -3.72 13.78
N GLN A 215 -8.17 -3.43 13.71
CA GLN A 215 -7.39 -3.40 12.47
C GLN A 215 -6.53 -4.66 12.28
N ASN A 216 -6.90 -5.77 12.92
CA ASN A 216 -6.23 -7.07 12.70
C ASN A 216 -6.73 -7.68 11.39
N ILE A 217 -5.97 -7.47 10.30
CA ILE A 217 -6.32 -7.96 8.95
C ILE A 217 -5.37 -9.06 8.44
N TYR A 218 -4.33 -9.39 9.20
CA TYR A 218 -3.32 -10.39 8.80
C TYR A 218 -3.37 -11.67 9.61
N ASN A 219 -3.98 -11.66 10.80
CA ASN A 219 -3.88 -12.77 11.72
C ASN A 219 -5.21 -13.46 11.95
N ASN A 220 -5.48 -14.49 11.17
CA ASN A 220 -6.75 -15.23 11.21
C ASN A 220 -6.92 -16.12 12.46
N ASN A 221 -5.86 -16.36 13.24
CA ASN A 221 -5.87 -17.33 14.34
C ASN A 221 -6.19 -16.71 15.72
N GLN A 222 -6.48 -15.42 15.82
CA GLN A 222 -6.77 -14.73 17.09
C GLN A 222 -8.26 -14.40 17.30
N THR A 223 -9.15 -15.12 16.68
CA THR A 223 -10.60 -14.88 16.76
C THR A 223 -11.20 -15.12 18.16
N GLU A 224 -10.46 -15.69 19.10
CA GLU A 224 -10.94 -15.98 20.45
C GLU A 224 -10.66 -14.85 21.46
N PHE A 225 -9.86 -13.83 21.12
CA PHE A 225 -9.45 -12.80 22.07
C PHE A 225 -10.03 -11.43 21.71
N LYS A 226 -10.81 -10.87 22.63
CA LYS A 226 -11.25 -9.45 22.58
C LYS A 226 -10.08 -8.47 22.63
N ASP A 227 -8.86 -8.95 22.78
CA ASP A 227 -7.65 -8.16 22.93
C ASP A 227 -6.41 -8.86 22.35
N VAL A 228 -5.38 -8.06 22.01
CA VAL A 228 -4.09 -8.59 21.52
C VAL A 228 -3.33 -9.26 22.67
N ASN A 229 -2.91 -10.50 22.48
CA ASN A 229 -2.08 -11.22 23.43
C ASN A 229 -0.65 -10.67 23.42
N THR A 230 -0.28 -9.86 24.41
CA THR A 230 1.04 -9.23 24.52
C THR A 230 1.79 -9.64 25.78
N ASN A 231 3.11 -9.36 25.78
CA ASN A 231 4.00 -9.58 26.93
C ASN A 231 4.09 -8.36 27.87
N VAL A 232 3.21 -7.38 27.73
CA VAL A 232 3.07 -6.21 28.60
C VAL A 232 1.66 -6.19 29.20
N LYS A 233 1.58 -6.14 30.54
CA LYS A 233 0.30 -6.09 31.27
C LYS A 233 -0.30 -4.69 31.25
N GLY A 234 -1.65 -4.64 31.22
CA GLY A 234 -2.39 -3.38 31.22
C GLY A 234 -2.26 -2.61 29.91
N PHE A 235 -2.98 -1.51 29.79
CA PHE A 235 -2.89 -0.61 28.64
C PHE A 235 -3.35 0.81 28.99
N ILE A 236 -2.84 1.77 28.24
CA ILE A 236 -3.32 3.16 28.19
C ILE A 236 -4.22 3.28 26.97
N ARG A 237 -5.39 3.91 27.15
CA ARG A 237 -6.35 4.12 26.06
C ARG A 237 -6.30 5.56 25.54
N LEU A 238 -6.22 5.72 24.20
CA LEU A 238 -6.42 6.97 23.48
C LEU A 238 -7.81 6.93 22.85
N LYS A 239 -8.71 7.81 23.28
CA LYS A 239 -10.10 7.87 22.82
C LYS A 239 -10.34 8.96 21.75
N ASP A 240 -9.44 9.94 21.67
CA ASP A 240 -9.60 11.08 20.77
C ASP A 240 -9.16 10.72 19.34
N CYS A 241 -9.97 11.06 18.35
CA CYS A 241 -9.63 10.90 16.93
C CYS A 241 -9.35 12.27 16.31
N PHE A 242 -8.09 12.50 15.94
CA PHE A 242 -7.60 13.76 15.35
C PHE A 242 -7.48 13.72 13.82
N ARG A 243 -7.66 12.55 13.22
CA ARG A 243 -7.42 12.33 11.78
C ARG A 243 -8.60 12.72 10.91
N SER A 244 -9.73 12.13 11.19
CA SER A 244 -10.88 12.12 10.28
C SER A 244 -11.94 13.14 10.69
N ASN A 245 -12.67 13.66 9.70
CA ASN A 245 -13.81 14.51 9.97
C ASN A 245 -14.92 13.76 10.73
N TYR A 246 -15.91 14.51 11.25
CA TYR A 246 -16.96 13.95 12.09
C TYR A 246 -17.84 12.92 11.36
N LYS A 247 -18.11 13.09 10.05
CA LYS A 247 -18.92 12.14 9.26
C LYS A 247 -18.24 10.79 9.09
N ILE A 248 -16.91 10.77 8.93
CA ILE A 248 -16.15 9.53 8.86
C ILE A 248 -16.08 8.86 10.23
N LYS A 249 -15.96 9.64 11.31
CA LYS A 249 -16.01 9.13 12.69
C LYS A 249 -17.37 8.48 12.99
N ASP A 250 -18.46 9.17 12.68
CA ASP A 250 -19.84 8.67 12.86
C ASP A 250 -20.06 7.38 12.06
N LEU A 251 -19.65 7.36 10.79
CA LEU A 251 -19.69 6.16 9.97
C LEU A 251 -18.87 5.01 10.57
N ALA A 252 -17.68 5.29 11.10
CA ALA A 252 -16.83 4.28 11.72
C ALA A 252 -17.47 3.67 12.99
N VAL A 253 -18.17 4.47 13.82
CA VAL A 253 -18.94 3.98 14.97
C VAL A 253 -20.10 3.12 14.51
N LYS A 254 -20.94 3.61 13.60
CA LYS A 254 -22.06 2.85 13.04
C LYS A 254 -21.64 1.55 12.38
N PHE A 255 -20.49 1.56 11.70
CA PHE A 255 -19.92 0.34 11.14
C PHE A 255 -19.54 -0.65 12.24
N GLN A 256 -18.90 -0.20 13.33
CA GLN A 256 -18.57 -1.05 14.46
C GLN A 256 -19.83 -1.62 15.14
N GLU A 257 -20.86 -0.80 15.37
CA GLU A 257 -22.14 -1.24 15.94
C GLU A 257 -22.81 -2.33 15.10
N LEU A 258 -22.68 -2.23 13.77
CA LEU A 258 -23.30 -3.18 12.85
C LEU A 258 -22.51 -4.48 12.67
N PHE A 259 -21.18 -4.41 12.62
CA PHE A 259 -20.33 -5.54 12.23
C PHE A 259 -19.48 -6.08 13.39
N PHE A 260 -19.22 -5.27 14.44
CA PHE A 260 -18.25 -5.61 15.48
C PHE A 260 -18.85 -5.75 16.87
N LYS A 261 -20.15 -5.53 17.04
CA LYS A 261 -20.82 -5.55 18.35
C LYS A 261 -20.52 -6.80 19.19
N ASP A 262 -20.44 -7.96 18.53
CA ASP A 262 -20.19 -9.23 19.20
C ASP A 262 -18.70 -9.63 19.24
N LYS A 263 -17.85 -8.92 18.49
CA LYS A 263 -16.42 -9.24 18.36
C LYS A 263 -15.55 -8.33 19.24
N TYR A 264 -15.83 -7.02 19.25
CA TYR A 264 -14.97 -6.00 19.85
C TYR A 264 -15.76 -5.03 20.71
N GLU A 265 -15.06 -4.35 21.62
CA GLU A 265 -15.59 -3.19 22.31
C GLU A 265 -15.76 -2.02 21.32
N ILE A 266 -16.96 -1.42 21.28
CA ILE A 266 -17.25 -0.28 20.40
C ILE A 266 -16.46 0.94 20.86
N ASP A 267 -15.88 1.69 19.92
CA ASP A 267 -15.16 2.91 20.26
C ASP A 267 -16.12 4.00 20.70
N ASP A 268 -15.84 4.55 21.86
CA ASP A 268 -16.44 5.77 22.34
C ASP A 268 -15.50 6.93 22.01
N PHE A 269 -15.78 7.61 20.89
CA PHE A 269 -15.01 8.80 20.51
C PHE A 269 -15.45 9.96 21.42
N ASN A 270 -14.53 10.45 22.24
CA ASN A 270 -14.78 11.67 22.99
C ASN A 270 -15.13 12.81 22.02
N LYS A 271 -16.12 13.64 22.39
CA LYS A 271 -16.28 14.95 21.76
C LYS A 271 -14.99 15.73 22.02
N ILE A 272 -14.31 16.14 20.97
CA ILE A 272 -13.06 16.90 21.09
C ILE A 272 -13.38 18.17 21.89
N ASP A 273 -12.51 18.51 22.83
CA ASP A 273 -12.60 19.76 23.60
C ASP A 273 -12.68 20.94 22.63
N THR A 274 -13.70 21.77 22.74
CA THR A 274 -14.02 22.88 21.84
C THR A 274 -12.86 23.87 21.67
N SER A 275 -11.94 23.95 22.63
CA SER A 275 -10.71 24.74 22.53
C SER A 275 -9.71 24.24 21.48
N LEU A 276 -9.73 22.93 21.18
CA LEU A 276 -8.95 22.30 20.11
C LEU A 276 -9.71 22.27 18.77
N GLU A 277 -11.06 22.32 18.80
CA GLU A 277 -11.90 22.35 17.59
C GLU A 277 -11.59 23.54 16.69
N ILE A 278 -11.30 24.72 17.24
CA ILE A 278 -10.98 25.94 16.48
C ILE A 278 -9.74 25.75 15.59
N GLN A 279 -8.79 24.92 16.01
CA GLN A 279 -7.60 24.63 15.22
C GLN A 279 -7.81 23.50 14.20
N PHE A 280 -8.82 22.65 14.40
CA PHE A 280 -9.22 21.57 13.52
C PHE A 280 -10.42 21.90 12.63
N GLU A 281 -10.97 23.12 12.68
CA GLU A 281 -12.13 23.56 11.88
C GLU A 281 -12.02 23.28 10.39
N ARG A 282 -10.78 23.22 9.83
CA ARG A 282 -10.54 22.81 8.43
C ARG A 282 -10.92 21.34 8.15
N ASN A 283 -11.08 20.51 9.16
CA ASN A 283 -11.48 19.10 9.04
C ASN A 283 -13.01 18.90 9.19
N LEU A 284 -13.78 19.93 9.51
CA LEU A 284 -15.23 19.82 9.72
C LEU A 284 -16.01 19.65 8.41
N GLU A 285 -15.52 20.22 7.30
CA GLU A 285 -16.14 20.10 6.00
C GLU A 285 -15.60 18.86 5.24
N GLY A 286 -16.17 17.70 5.52
CA GLY A 286 -15.83 16.48 4.83
C GLY A 286 -17.01 15.89 4.05
N TYR A 287 -16.70 15.06 3.08
CA TYR A 287 -17.67 14.43 2.21
C TYR A 287 -17.65 12.91 2.39
N VAL A 288 -18.80 12.33 2.68
CA VAL A 288 -19.00 10.87 2.68
C VAL A 288 -20.10 10.56 1.69
N ASN A 289 -19.80 9.69 0.74
CA ASN A 289 -20.75 9.25 -0.26
C ASN A 289 -20.68 7.75 -0.49
N TYR A 290 -21.82 7.17 -0.86
CA TYR A 290 -21.95 5.77 -1.19
C TYR A 290 -22.64 5.60 -2.53
N MET A 291 -22.06 4.76 -3.38
CA MET A 291 -22.59 4.41 -4.68
C MET A 291 -22.62 2.90 -4.86
N TYR A 292 -23.71 2.39 -5.40
CA TYR A 292 -23.85 0.97 -5.76
C TYR A 292 -23.92 0.81 -7.26
N LEU A 293 -23.08 -0.05 -7.81
CA LEU A 293 -23.02 -0.40 -9.23
C LEU A 293 -23.41 -1.86 -9.41
N GLN A 294 -24.53 -2.11 -10.07
CA GLN A 294 -25.02 -3.47 -10.32
C GLN A 294 -24.12 -4.25 -11.29
N ASN A 295 -23.60 -3.59 -12.32
CA ASN A 295 -22.80 -4.22 -13.37
C ASN A 295 -21.30 -4.19 -12.99
N THR A 296 -20.76 -5.36 -12.67
CA THR A 296 -19.44 -5.54 -12.07
C THR A 296 -18.29 -5.64 -13.07
N ASP A 297 -18.56 -5.72 -14.37
CA ASP A 297 -17.53 -6.00 -15.37
C ASP A 297 -17.00 -4.77 -16.10
N ASN A 298 -17.53 -3.59 -15.79
CA ASN A 298 -17.22 -2.37 -16.52
C ASN A 298 -16.34 -1.39 -15.73
N VAL A 299 -15.03 -1.56 -15.85
CA VAL A 299 -14.03 -0.65 -15.23
C VAL A 299 -14.14 0.77 -15.80
N SER A 300 -14.68 0.94 -17.03
CA SER A 300 -14.91 2.27 -17.59
C SER A 300 -15.95 3.06 -16.77
N SER A 301 -17.02 2.42 -16.30
CA SER A 301 -18.00 3.06 -15.40
C SER A 301 -17.35 3.49 -14.08
N LEU A 302 -16.48 2.64 -13.52
CA LEU A 302 -15.71 2.98 -12.31
C LEU A 302 -14.80 4.20 -12.56
N TYR A 303 -14.13 4.24 -13.71
CA TYR A 303 -13.28 5.37 -14.10
C TYR A 303 -14.12 6.64 -14.22
N THR A 304 -15.26 6.61 -14.93
CA THR A 304 -16.13 7.77 -15.11
C THR A 304 -16.57 8.33 -13.77
N ILE A 305 -17.03 7.49 -12.85
CA ILE A 305 -17.46 7.93 -11.52
C ILE A 305 -16.30 8.60 -10.76
N ILE A 306 -15.12 7.99 -10.73
CA ILE A 306 -13.96 8.55 -10.02
C ILE A 306 -13.53 9.86 -10.69
N HIS A 307 -13.43 9.89 -12.02
CA HIS A 307 -13.02 11.06 -12.78
C HIS A 307 -14.00 12.22 -12.63
N ASP A 308 -15.30 11.96 -12.70
CA ASP A 308 -16.33 12.98 -12.51
C ASP A 308 -16.32 13.55 -11.09
N ASN A 309 -16.08 12.71 -10.08
CA ASN A 309 -15.89 13.21 -8.71
C ASN A 309 -14.64 14.09 -8.59
N ILE A 310 -13.52 13.71 -9.24
CA ILE A 310 -12.31 14.53 -9.26
C ILE A 310 -12.60 15.91 -9.84
N ILE A 311 -13.28 15.96 -11.00
CA ILE A 311 -13.59 17.22 -11.68
C ILE A 311 -14.63 18.03 -10.91
N ASN A 312 -15.79 17.43 -10.59
CA ASN A 312 -16.94 18.14 -10.01
C ASN A 312 -16.70 18.60 -8.57
N LYS A 313 -15.83 17.93 -7.84
CA LYS A 313 -15.45 18.28 -6.45
C LYS A 313 -14.10 18.99 -6.35
N ASN A 314 -13.44 19.26 -7.47
CA ASN A 314 -12.10 19.87 -7.53
C ASN A 314 -11.08 19.15 -6.65
N PHE A 315 -11.15 17.81 -6.56
CA PHE A 315 -10.19 17.04 -5.80
C PHE A 315 -8.81 17.09 -6.46
N ILE A 316 -7.79 17.33 -5.67
CA ILE A 316 -6.40 17.34 -6.14
C ILE A 316 -5.96 15.88 -6.37
N PRO A 317 -5.54 15.47 -7.59
CA PRO A 317 -5.14 14.09 -7.84
C PRO A 317 -4.06 13.57 -6.89
N ASN A 318 -3.17 14.44 -6.43
CA ASN A 318 -2.12 14.10 -5.47
C ASN A 318 -2.65 13.85 -4.03
N ASP A 319 -3.88 14.21 -3.72
CA ASP A 319 -4.56 13.94 -2.44
C ASP A 319 -5.45 12.69 -2.48
N ILE A 320 -5.55 12.03 -3.65
CA ILE A 320 -6.46 10.90 -3.86
C ILE A 320 -5.73 9.57 -3.76
N THR A 321 -6.34 8.64 -3.03
CA THR A 321 -5.97 7.23 -3.03
C THR A 321 -7.18 6.35 -3.31
N ILE A 322 -7.02 5.40 -4.22
CA ILE A 322 -8.03 4.40 -4.56
C ILE A 322 -7.63 3.09 -3.89
N LEU A 323 -8.53 2.58 -3.08
CA LEU A 323 -8.34 1.36 -2.30
C LEU A 323 -9.30 0.26 -2.74
N SER A 324 -8.81 -0.96 -2.88
CA SER A 324 -9.62 -2.16 -3.05
C SER A 324 -9.01 -3.33 -2.29
N HIS A 325 -9.77 -4.39 -2.11
CA HIS A 325 -9.26 -5.64 -1.54
C HIS A 325 -8.31 -6.34 -2.53
N SER A 326 -8.66 -6.40 -3.80
CA SER A 326 -7.93 -7.19 -4.80
C SER A 326 -7.00 -6.36 -5.69
N ILE A 327 -5.81 -6.90 -5.95
CA ILE A 327 -4.86 -6.32 -6.90
C ILE A 327 -5.39 -6.42 -8.34
N ALA A 328 -6.17 -7.46 -8.66
CA ALA A 328 -6.62 -7.71 -10.02
C ALA A 328 -7.48 -6.57 -10.57
N LEU A 329 -8.47 -6.11 -9.79
CA LEU A 329 -9.30 -4.96 -10.15
C LEU A 329 -8.46 -3.67 -10.25
N LEU A 330 -7.57 -3.45 -9.30
CA LEU A 330 -6.71 -2.25 -9.28
C LEU A 330 -5.77 -2.19 -10.50
N LYS A 331 -5.22 -3.32 -10.96
CA LYS A 331 -4.40 -3.38 -12.17
C LYS A 331 -5.21 -3.04 -13.42
N LYS A 332 -6.42 -3.59 -13.53
CA LYS A 332 -7.33 -3.25 -14.63
C LYS A 332 -7.66 -1.76 -14.61
N PHE A 333 -7.98 -1.22 -13.45
CA PHE A 333 -8.28 0.18 -13.28
C PHE A 333 -7.07 1.08 -13.59
N ASP A 334 -5.87 0.73 -13.11
CA ASP A 334 -4.63 1.44 -13.39
C ASP A 334 -4.37 1.57 -14.90
N ALA A 335 -4.46 0.45 -15.61
CA ALA A 335 -4.26 0.43 -17.05
C ALA A 335 -5.28 1.33 -17.79
N TYR A 336 -6.56 1.25 -17.39
CA TYR A 336 -7.61 2.08 -17.97
C TYR A 336 -7.45 3.57 -17.63
N TYR A 337 -7.12 3.89 -16.38
CA TYR A 337 -6.90 5.26 -15.94
C TYR A 337 -5.77 5.93 -16.72
N ARG A 338 -4.64 5.24 -16.87
CA ARG A 338 -3.50 5.72 -17.66
C ARG A 338 -3.84 5.94 -19.12
N TYR A 339 -4.61 5.02 -19.69
CA TYR A 339 -5.10 5.14 -21.06
C TYR A 339 -6.04 6.35 -21.22
N SER A 340 -7.08 6.43 -20.40
CA SER A 340 -8.16 7.42 -20.58
C SER A 340 -7.76 8.82 -20.15
N SER A 341 -6.95 8.98 -19.09
CA SER A 341 -6.52 10.29 -18.60
C SER A 341 -5.22 10.78 -19.21
N ASN A 342 -4.44 9.90 -19.86
CA ASN A 342 -3.06 10.13 -20.26
C ASN A 342 -2.15 10.60 -19.09
N GLU A 343 -2.43 10.08 -17.88
CA GLU A 343 -1.72 10.42 -16.65
C GLU A 343 -1.15 9.16 -16.00
N LYS A 344 0.04 9.27 -15.39
CA LYS A 344 0.59 8.19 -14.57
C LYS A 344 -0.12 8.11 -13.23
N THR A 345 -0.06 6.94 -12.62
CA THR A 345 -0.50 6.68 -11.25
C THR A 345 0.67 6.24 -10.39
N ASN A 346 0.56 6.35 -9.08
CA ASN A 346 1.52 5.77 -8.15
C ASN A 346 0.89 4.52 -7.49
N THR A 347 1.53 3.36 -7.64
CA THR A 347 0.96 2.08 -7.20
C THR A 347 1.85 1.39 -6.17
N MET A 348 1.25 0.69 -5.19
CA MET A 348 1.94 -0.24 -4.27
C MET A 348 2.01 -1.68 -4.83
N PHE A 349 1.80 -1.83 -6.12
CA PHE A 349 1.88 -3.11 -6.83
C PHE A 349 2.52 -2.90 -8.20
N GLU A 350 2.97 -3.97 -8.80
CA GLU A 350 3.54 -3.96 -10.15
C GLU A 350 2.46 -3.64 -11.19
N THR A 351 2.76 -2.70 -12.08
CA THR A 351 1.88 -2.37 -13.20
C THR A 351 2.09 -3.34 -14.37
N SER A 352 1.09 -3.47 -15.25
CA SER A 352 1.22 -4.29 -16.47
C SER A 352 2.41 -3.85 -17.33
N GLU A 353 2.65 -2.55 -17.44
CA GLU A 353 3.80 -1.98 -18.15
C GLU A 353 5.14 -2.48 -17.58
N MET A 354 5.30 -2.48 -16.25
CA MET A 354 6.53 -2.98 -15.59
C MET A 354 6.75 -4.46 -15.84
N VAL A 355 5.69 -5.27 -15.72
CA VAL A 355 5.76 -6.71 -15.97
C VAL A 355 6.16 -6.96 -17.42
N ASN A 356 5.53 -6.27 -18.37
CA ASN A 356 5.85 -6.40 -19.79
C ASN A 356 7.29 -5.97 -20.10
N THR A 357 7.77 -4.87 -19.52
CA THR A 357 9.18 -4.44 -19.69
C THR A 357 10.14 -5.49 -19.13
N MET A 358 9.85 -6.07 -17.98
CA MET A 358 10.65 -7.14 -17.39
C MET A 358 10.67 -8.38 -18.30
N LEU A 359 9.50 -8.79 -18.81
CA LEU A 359 9.38 -9.94 -19.72
C LEU A 359 10.19 -9.71 -21.00
N LEU A 360 10.09 -8.52 -21.58
CA LEU A 360 10.89 -8.14 -22.75
C LEU A 360 12.39 -8.19 -22.50
N ASN A 361 12.85 -7.70 -21.35
CA ASN A 361 14.26 -7.76 -20.99
C ASN A 361 14.73 -9.22 -20.85
N LYS A 362 13.91 -10.10 -20.29
CA LYS A 362 14.21 -11.55 -20.24
C LYS A 362 14.26 -12.17 -21.63
N ILE A 363 13.32 -11.85 -22.52
CA ILE A 363 13.31 -12.33 -23.90
C ILE A 363 14.60 -11.92 -24.62
N LYS A 364 15.06 -10.69 -24.41
CA LYS A 364 16.33 -10.19 -24.99
C LYS A 364 17.56 -10.99 -24.56
N THR A 365 17.54 -11.56 -23.34
CA THR A 365 18.66 -12.35 -22.79
C THR A 365 18.59 -13.83 -23.15
N LEU A 366 17.47 -14.32 -23.73
CA LEU A 366 17.35 -15.69 -24.19
C LEU A 366 18.01 -15.88 -25.55
N ASN A 367 18.75 -16.97 -25.72
CA ASN A 367 19.27 -17.36 -27.02
C ASN A 367 18.12 -17.63 -27.99
N SER A 368 18.31 -17.30 -29.29
CA SER A 368 17.28 -17.47 -30.33
C SER A 368 16.68 -18.88 -30.39
N ASN A 369 17.46 -19.90 -30.03
CA ASN A 369 17.02 -21.31 -30.02
C ASN A 369 16.10 -21.67 -28.82
N SER A 370 16.04 -20.83 -27.79
CA SER A 370 15.20 -21.03 -26.60
C SER A 370 13.92 -20.19 -26.60
N LEU A 371 13.75 -19.34 -27.62
CA LEU A 371 12.53 -18.54 -27.76
C LEU A 371 11.36 -19.40 -28.28
N PRO A 372 10.15 -19.24 -27.75
CA PRO A 372 8.96 -19.84 -28.33
C PRO A 372 8.85 -19.58 -29.84
N SER A 373 8.42 -20.59 -30.58
CA SER A 373 8.39 -20.54 -32.08
C SER A 373 7.58 -19.35 -32.61
N TRP A 374 6.52 -18.95 -31.89
CA TRP A 374 5.68 -17.83 -32.28
C TRP A 374 6.34 -16.46 -32.04
N ILE A 375 7.19 -16.30 -31.03
CA ILE A 375 8.01 -15.07 -30.86
C ILE A 375 8.99 -14.94 -32.00
N ASN A 376 9.66 -16.03 -32.38
CA ASN A 376 10.55 -16.03 -33.54
C ASN A 376 9.82 -15.67 -34.83
N LYS A 377 8.58 -16.19 -35.03
CA LYS A 377 7.72 -15.78 -36.14
C LYS A 377 7.37 -14.30 -36.11
N MET A 378 7.01 -13.74 -34.94
CA MET A 378 6.73 -12.31 -34.78
C MET A 378 7.95 -11.45 -35.11
N ILE A 379 9.11 -11.81 -34.58
CA ILE A 379 10.37 -11.11 -34.87
C ILE A 379 10.67 -11.17 -36.38
N HIS A 380 10.45 -12.32 -37.01
CA HIS A 380 10.62 -12.48 -38.46
C HIS A 380 9.66 -11.65 -39.28
N LEU A 381 8.38 -11.58 -38.89
CA LEU A 381 7.37 -10.77 -39.58
C LEU A 381 7.67 -9.28 -39.47
N ILE A 382 8.11 -8.81 -38.31
CA ILE A 382 8.48 -7.42 -38.09
C ILE A 382 9.72 -7.05 -38.91
N LYS A 383 10.73 -7.91 -38.91
CA LYS A 383 11.96 -7.71 -39.72
C LYS A 383 11.73 -7.74 -41.23
N ARG A 384 10.77 -8.54 -41.70
CA ARG A 384 10.47 -8.70 -43.13
C ARG A 384 9.77 -7.50 -43.74
N ASN A 385 9.02 -6.76 -42.94
CA ASN A 385 8.21 -5.62 -43.43
C ASN A 385 8.93 -4.27 -43.37
N ASN A 386 10.01 -4.16 -42.60
CA ASN A 386 10.81 -2.94 -42.50
C ASN A 386 12.22 -3.36 -42.13
N ASP A 387 13.27 -2.76 -42.64
CA ASP A 387 14.67 -2.97 -42.21
C ASP A 387 14.89 -2.68 -40.71
N TYR A 388 14.16 -3.38 -39.87
CA TYR A 388 14.13 -3.16 -38.43
C TYR A 388 15.28 -3.86 -37.73
N ASP A 389 16.01 -3.09 -36.94
CA ASP A 389 16.86 -3.55 -35.86
C ASP A 389 16.08 -4.43 -34.86
N THR A 390 16.73 -5.44 -34.32
CA THR A 390 16.17 -6.36 -33.30
C THR A 390 15.62 -5.59 -32.09
N THR A 391 16.22 -4.46 -31.73
CA THR A 391 15.77 -3.59 -30.63
C THR A 391 14.38 -3.00 -30.88
N LYS A 392 14.10 -2.58 -32.12
CA LYS A 392 12.77 -2.07 -32.50
C LYS A 392 11.73 -3.18 -32.50
N ALA A 393 12.07 -4.39 -32.97
CA ALA A 393 11.18 -5.54 -32.96
C ALA A 393 10.75 -5.88 -31.52
N PHE A 394 11.66 -5.87 -30.56
CA PHE A 394 11.34 -6.09 -29.16
C PHE A 394 10.48 -4.96 -28.55
N ALA A 395 10.71 -3.72 -28.92
CA ALA A 395 9.86 -2.60 -28.49
C ALA A 395 8.43 -2.76 -29.00
N GLU A 396 8.23 -3.18 -30.25
CA GLU A 396 6.91 -3.44 -30.82
C GLU A 396 6.20 -4.63 -30.16
N ILE A 397 6.92 -5.71 -29.84
CA ILE A 397 6.37 -6.82 -29.06
C ILE A 397 5.87 -6.33 -27.68
N GLY A 398 6.62 -5.45 -27.01
CA GLY A 398 6.20 -4.85 -25.74
C GLY A 398 4.93 -4.02 -25.84
N ILE A 399 4.81 -3.26 -26.92
CA ILE A 399 3.60 -2.49 -27.22
C ILE A 399 2.42 -3.44 -27.42
N LEU A 400 2.59 -4.51 -28.20
CA LEU A 400 1.55 -5.51 -28.46
C LEU A 400 1.07 -6.20 -27.19
N LEU A 401 1.99 -6.62 -26.31
CA LEU A 401 1.66 -7.23 -25.03
C LEU A 401 0.86 -6.27 -24.14
N THR A 402 1.23 -4.99 -24.12
CA THR A 402 0.52 -3.99 -23.34
C THR A 402 -0.89 -3.70 -23.90
N ILE A 403 -1.02 -3.64 -25.23
CA ILE A 403 -2.33 -3.47 -25.90
C ILE A 403 -3.22 -4.67 -25.63
N TYR A 404 -2.68 -5.88 -25.67
CA TYR A 404 -3.43 -7.10 -25.39
C TYR A 404 -3.96 -7.12 -23.95
N ASP A 405 -3.13 -6.79 -22.96
CA ASP A 405 -3.57 -6.68 -21.56
C ASP A 405 -4.68 -5.62 -21.39
N LEU A 406 -4.59 -4.50 -22.11
CA LEU A 406 -5.63 -3.47 -22.11
C LEU A 406 -6.94 -3.98 -22.73
N THR A 407 -6.89 -4.71 -23.84
CA THR A 407 -8.09 -5.24 -24.50
C THR A 407 -8.78 -6.33 -23.68
N LEU A 408 -8.04 -7.18 -22.97
CA LEU A 408 -8.59 -8.17 -22.03
C LEU A 408 -9.26 -7.52 -20.82
N ALA A 409 -8.77 -6.35 -20.43
CA ALA A 409 -9.30 -5.64 -19.27
C ALA A 409 -10.61 -4.89 -19.57
N TYR A 410 -10.88 -4.56 -20.85
CA TYR A 410 -11.98 -3.64 -21.21
C TYR A 410 -12.70 -4.05 -22.49
N PRO A 411 -14.03 -3.88 -22.54
CA PRO A 411 -14.82 -3.97 -23.76
C PRO A 411 -14.69 -2.68 -24.61
N ILE A 412 -13.52 -2.02 -24.59
CA ILE A 412 -13.26 -0.86 -25.44
C ILE A 412 -12.92 -1.36 -26.84
N ARG A 413 -13.29 -0.59 -27.83
CA ARG A 413 -12.95 -0.89 -29.21
C ARG A 413 -11.44 -1.03 -29.36
N PHE A 414 -11.02 -2.21 -29.75
CA PHE A 414 -9.63 -2.55 -29.99
C PHE A 414 -8.89 -1.50 -30.85
N ASP A 415 -9.57 -0.98 -31.87
CA ASP A 415 -9.04 0.04 -32.79
C ASP A 415 -8.70 1.36 -32.08
N GLU A 416 -9.45 1.76 -31.06
CA GLU A 416 -9.20 3.00 -30.31
C GLU A 416 -7.94 2.89 -29.46
N ILE A 417 -7.76 1.75 -28.80
CA ILE A 417 -6.55 1.47 -28.00
C ILE A 417 -5.33 1.39 -28.91
N LEU A 418 -5.44 0.68 -30.03
CA LEU A 418 -4.39 0.51 -31.00
C LEU A 418 -3.95 1.86 -31.59
N ASN A 419 -4.89 2.68 -32.02
CA ASN A 419 -4.61 4.00 -32.58
C ASN A 419 -3.97 4.93 -31.55
N TRP A 420 -4.43 4.90 -30.31
CA TRP A 420 -3.83 5.67 -29.21
C TRP A 420 -2.38 5.25 -28.95
N TYR A 421 -2.11 3.95 -28.93
CA TYR A 421 -0.76 3.42 -28.71
C TYR A 421 0.17 3.74 -29.87
N CYS A 422 -0.29 3.56 -31.09
CA CYS A 422 0.49 3.90 -32.29
C CYS A 422 0.85 5.37 -32.33
N LYS A 423 -0.10 6.25 -31.97
CA LYS A 423 0.12 7.69 -31.87
C LYS A 423 1.13 8.04 -30.76
N LYS A 424 1.07 7.35 -29.63
CA LYS A 424 1.98 7.56 -28.49
C LYS A 424 3.41 7.09 -28.78
N CYS A 425 3.55 6.01 -29.54
CA CYS A 425 4.83 5.38 -29.86
C CYS A 425 5.39 5.74 -31.24
N ASN A 426 4.70 6.59 -32.00
CA ASN A 426 5.06 7.01 -33.36
C ASN A 426 5.26 5.81 -34.31
N THR A 427 4.41 4.79 -34.22
CA THR A 427 4.45 3.54 -34.99
C THR A 427 3.24 3.40 -35.91
N SER A 428 3.37 2.56 -36.97
CA SER A 428 2.29 2.29 -37.93
C SER A 428 1.26 1.29 -37.37
N SER A 429 -0.03 1.63 -37.44
CA SER A 429 -1.14 0.81 -36.92
C SER A 429 -1.39 -0.49 -37.70
N ILE A 430 -1.01 -0.55 -38.97
CA ILE A 430 -1.40 -1.64 -39.88
C ILE A 430 -0.66 -2.94 -39.54
N ASN A 431 0.63 -2.86 -39.27
CA ASN A 431 1.46 -4.04 -38.94
C ASN A 431 1.12 -4.60 -37.56
N LEU A 432 0.81 -3.74 -36.58
CA LEU A 432 0.41 -4.12 -35.23
C LEU A 432 -0.96 -4.83 -35.22
N LYS A 433 -1.89 -4.38 -36.06
CA LYS A 433 -3.23 -4.95 -36.18
C LYS A 433 -3.21 -6.39 -36.72
N ASN A 434 -2.39 -6.65 -37.71
CA ASN A 434 -2.22 -7.97 -38.30
C ASN A 434 -1.55 -8.97 -37.34
N LEU A 435 -0.61 -8.51 -36.52
CA LEU A 435 0.05 -9.35 -35.50
C LEU A 435 -0.89 -9.74 -34.36
N LEU A 436 -1.74 -8.84 -33.89
CA LEU A 436 -2.68 -9.11 -32.81
C LEU A 436 -3.84 -10.03 -33.22
N THR A 437 -4.26 -10.00 -34.48
CA THR A 437 -5.32 -10.89 -35.00
C THR A 437 -4.85 -12.33 -35.16
N ILE A 438 -3.55 -12.54 -35.38
CA ILE A 438 -2.98 -13.88 -35.69
C ILE A 438 -2.65 -14.68 -34.41
N GLU A 439 -2.44 -14.04 -33.23
CA GLU A 439 -1.73 -14.68 -32.12
C GLU A 439 -2.42 -14.57 -30.75
N LYS A 440 -3.75 -14.49 -30.70
CA LYS A 440 -4.49 -14.43 -29.44
C LYS A 440 -4.22 -15.64 -28.51
N GLU A 441 -4.09 -16.84 -29.07
CA GLU A 441 -3.73 -18.07 -28.34
C GLU A 441 -2.26 -18.13 -27.96
N GLY A 442 -1.39 -17.53 -28.75
CA GLY A 442 0.06 -17.48 -28.51
C GLY A 442 0.44 -16.64 -27.30
N TYR A 443 -0.29 -15.58 -27.01
CA TYR A 443 -0.01 -14.70 -25.86
C TYR A 443 -0.22 -15.40 -24.53
N ASP A 444 -1.35 -16.07 -24.33
CA ASP A 444 -1.64 -16.79 -23.08
C ASP A 444 -0.64 -17.93 -22.85
N LYS A 445 -0.29 -18.65 -23.90
CA LYS A 445 0.73 -19.69 -23.86
C LYS A 445 2.11 -19.11 -23.51
N PHE A 446 2.49 -17.99 -24.09
CA PHE A 446 3.73 -17.28 -23.80
C PHE A 446 3.76 -16.71 -22.38
N LYS A 447 2.67 -16.11 -21.94
CA LYS A 447 2.54 -15.59 -20.56
C LYS A 447 2.68 -16.71 -19.54
N ASN A 448 2.11 -17.87 -19.82
CA ASN A 448 2.26 -19.06 -18.99
C ASN A 448 3.70 -19.61 -19.00
N GLU A 449 4.33 -19.72 -20.15
CA GLU A 449 5.73 -20.14 -20.26
C GLU A 449 6.68 -19.15 -19.56
N LEU A 450 6.46 -17.85 -19.70
CA LEU A 450 7.25 -16.83 -18.99
C LEU A 450 6.97 -16.79 -17.49
N ASN A 451 5.76 -17.06 -17.05
CA ASN A 451 5.44 -17.23 -15.65
C ASN A 451 6.15 -18.46 -15.06
N LEU A 452 6.29 -19.54 -15.80
CA LEU A 452 7.10 -20.69 -15.42
C LEU A 452 8.60 -20.33 -15.34
N ILE A 453 9.12 -19.52 -16.26
CA ILE A 453 10.51 -19.06 -16.27
C ILE A 453 10.76 -18.01 -15.20
N SER A 454 9.77 -17.14 -14.91
CA SER A 454 9.93 -16.04 -13.95
C SER A 454 9.62 -16.44 -12.52
N LYS A 455 9.08 -17.68 -12.28
CA LYS A 455 8.61 -18.17 -10.98
C LYS A 455 8.28 -17.02 -10.04
N GLY A 456 7.07 -16.75 -9.73
CA GLY A 456 6.47 -15.69 -8.87
C GLY A 456 7.36 -14.73 -8.06
N GLU A 457 8.62 -15.08 -7.83
CA GLU A 457 9.62 -14.33 -7.08
C GLU A 457 9.96 -12.98 -7.71
N THR A 458 10.12 -12.90 -9.04
CA THR A 458 10.45 -11.64 -9.71
C THR A 458 9.29 -10.64 -9.64
N ILE A 459 8.03 -11.11 -9.75
CA ILE A 459 6.84 -10.26 -9.58
C ILE A 459 6.72 -9.81 -8.12
N LYS A 460 7.02 -10.71 -7.17
CA LYS A 460 7.06 -10.39 -5.75
C LYS A 460 8.10 -9.31 -5.46
N ASN A 461 9.30 -9.40 -6.06
CA ASN A 461 10.36 -8.42 -5.92
C ASN A 461 9.98 -7.06 -6.53
N LEU A 462 9.36 -7.03 -7.72
CA LEU A 462 8.82 -5.79 -8.30
C LEU A 462 7.79 -5.14 -7.38
N ARG A 463 6.87 -5.94 -6.81
CA ARG A 463 5.86 -5.46 -5.88
C ARG A 463 6.47 -4.93 -4.60
N ASN A 464 7.45 -5.62 -4.03
CA ASN A 464 8.16 -5.18 -2.84
C ASN A 464 8.92 -3.87 -3.10
N ASN A 465 9.60 -3.75 -4.24
CA ASN A 465 10.26 -2.51 -4.64
C ASN A 465 9.26 -1.34 -4.76
N LYS A 466 8.08 -1.59 -5.35
CA LYS A 466 7.00 -0.57 -5.40
C LYS A 466 6.54 -0.14 -4.02
N LYS A 467 6.43 -1.08 -3.08
CA LYS A 467 6.06 -0.77 -1.69
C LYS A 467 7.14 0.02 -0.97
N LEU A 468 8.41 -0.36 -1.12
CA LEU A 468 9.56 0.32 -0.49
C LEU A 468 9.73 1.76 -0.99
N HIS A 469 9.45 2.00 -2.26
CA HIS A 469 9.59 3.32 -2.89
C HIS A 469 8.28 4.08 -2.99
N PHE A 470 7.23 3.63 -2.29
CA PHE A 470 5.97 4.35 -2.26
C PHE A 470 6.07 5.61 -1.38
N TYR A 471 5.49 6.69 -1.87
CA TYR A 471 5.40 7.97 -1.16
C TYR A 471 4.13 8.71 -1.54
N MET A 472 3.62 9.51 -0.61
CA MET A 472 2.33 10.20 -0.78
C MET A 472 2.39 11.37 -1.76
N ASN A 473 3.52 12.11 -1.81
CA ASN A 473 3.70 13.22 -2.74
C ASN A 473 4.15 12.76 -4.12
N SER A 474 3.32 11.96 -4.77
CA SER A 474 3.64 11.43 -6.12
C SER A 474 3.26 12.37 -7.28
N GLY A 475 2.49 13.42 -7.00
CA GLY A 475 1.90 14.28 -8.04
C GLY A 475 0.74 13.65 -8.80
N THR A 476 0.31 12.43 -8.42
CA THR A 476 -0.65 11.62 -9.16
C THR A 476 -1.63 10.92 -8.22
N VAL A 477 -2.70 10.34 -8.78
CA VAL A 477 -3.58 9.43 -8.06
C VAL A 477 -2.80 8.19 -7.62
N LYS A 478 -3.06 7.74 -6.39
CA LYS A 478 -2.44 6.56 -5.80
C LYS A 478 -3.40 5.38 -5.81
N LEU A 479 -2.87 4.17 -6.05
CA LEU A 479 -3.64 2.93 -6.01
C LEU A 479 -2.94 1.93 -5.09
N SER A 480 -3.71 1.33 -4.19
CA SER A 480 -3.18 0.31 -3.30
C SER A 480 -4.28 -0.68 -2.87
N THR A 481 -3.86 -1.87 -2.46
CA THR A 481 -4.76 -2.71 -1.67
C THR A 481 -4.91 -2.13 -0.27
N ILE A 482 -6.05 -2.40 0.37
CA ILE A 482 -6.31 -1.99 1.76
C ILE A 482 -5.19 -2.51 2.67
N HIS A 483 -4.77 -3.76 2.50
CA HIS A 483 -3.67 -4.38 3.24
C HIS A 483 -2.34 -3.60 3.13
N SER A 484 -1.95 -3.24 1.92
CA SER A 484 -0.69 -2.52 1.70
C SER A 484 -0.76 -1.06 2.17
N PHE A 485 -1.96 -0.47 2.21
CA PHE A 485 -2.19 0.91 2.65
C PHE A 485 -2.43 1.03 4.16
N LYS A 486 -2.51 -0.08 4.89
CA LYS A 486 -2.65 -0.06 6.35
C LYS A 486 -1.51 0.76 6.99
N GLY A 487 -1.86 1.66 7.89
CA GLY A 487 -0.96 2.64 8.52
C GLY A 487 -0.82 3.95 7.76
N TRP A 488 -1.04 3.99 6.45
CA TRP A 488 -1.09 5.20 5.64
C TRP A 488 -2.44 5.92 5.78
N GLU A 489 -2.49 7.16 5.31
CA GLU A 489 -3.70 7.99 5.28
C GLU A 489 -3.71 8.91 4.05
N SER A 490 -4.89 9.32 3.60
CA SER A 490 -5.05 10.22 2.45
C SER A 490 -6.22 11.18 2.69
N GLU A 491 -6.14 12.39 2.13
CA GLU A 491 -7.25 13.37 2.24
C GLU A 491 -8.55 12.81 1.64
N THR A 492 -8.44 12.18 0.46
CA THR A 492 -9.57 11.62 -0.28
C THR A 492 -9.33 10.14 -0.56
N ILE A 493 -10.26 9.31 -0.13
CA ILE A 493 -10.25 7.87 -0.39
C ILE A 493 -11.45 7.50 -1.25
N PHE A 494 -11.18 6.81 -2.36
CA PHE A 494 -12.17 6.00 -3.07
C PHE A 494 -12.00 4.56 -2.63
N LEU A 495 -12.94 4.05 -1.85
CA LEU A 495 -12.94 2.67 -1.34
C LEU A 495 -13.83 1.80 -2.21
N ILE A 496 -13.24 0.85 -2.91
CA ILE A 496 -13.96 -0.07 -3.80
C ILE A 496 -14.24 -1.37 -3.05
N ILE A 497 -15.53 -1.72 -2.95
CA ILE A 497 -16.00 -3.00 -2.42
C ILE A 497 -16.37 -3.89 -3.60
N GLU A 498 -15.59 -4.94 -3.82
CA GLU A 498 -15.79 -5.85 -4.93
C GLU A 498 -16.88 -6.89 -4.64
N LYS A 499 -17.47 -7.45 -5.72
CA LYS A 499 -18.37 -8.60 -5.62
C LYS A 499 -17.67 -9.73 -4.87
N LYS A 500 -18.38 -10.35 -3.94
CA LYS A 500 -17.87 -11.42 -3.11
C LYS A 500 -17.40 -12.59 -3.99
N HIS A 501 -16.11 -12.91 -3.96
CA HIS A 501 -15.64 -14.22 -4.40
C HIS A 501 -16.00 -15.28 -3.35
N THR A 502 -16.19 -16.51 -3.75
CA THR A 502 -16.67 -17.64 -2.93
C THR A 502 -15.81 -17.96 -1.69
N ASN A 503 -14.57 -17.51 -1.65
CA ASN A 503 -13.66 -17.63 -0.50
C ASN A 503 -13.64 -16.31 0.28
N VAL A 504 -14.59 -16.12 1.19
CA VAL A 504 -14.63 -14.96 2.07
C VAL A 504 -13.63 -15.16 3.19
N GLU A 505 -12.67 -14.27 3.27
CA GLU A 505 -11.80 -14.17 4.43
C GLU A 505 -12.65 -13.83 5.67
N ALA A 506 -12.42 -14.53 6.77
CA ALA A 506 -13.15 -14.31 8.03
C ALA A 506 -12.97 -12.88 8.60
N THR A 507 -12.00 -12.12 8.06
CA THR A 507 -11.61 -10.76 8.48
C THR A 507 -12.03 -9.68 7.49
N PHE A 508 -12.98 -9.95 6.57
CA PHE A 508 -13.34 -8.97 5.54
C PHE A 508 -13.98 -7.69 6.11
N ASP A 509 -14.71 -7.80 7.23
CA ASP A 509 -15.26 -6.63 7.93
C ASP A 509 -14.14 -5.74 8.48
N GLU A 510 -13.09 -6.34 9.05
CA GLU A 510 -11.90 -5.64 9.55
C GLU A 510 -11.12 -4.98 8.41
N ILE A 511 -11.05 -5.63 7.25
CA ILE A 511 -10.42 -5.07 6.05
C ILE A 511 -11.18 -3.82 5.58
N LEU A 512 -12.50 -3.90 5.46
CA LEU A 512 -13.33 -2.75 5.09
C LEU A 512 -13.25 -1.63 6.12
N TYR A 513 -13.32 -1.95 7.41
CA TYR A 513 -13.14 -0.99 8.49
C TYR A 513 -11.78 -0.29 8.40
N THR A 514 -10.72 -1.06 8.14
CA THR A 514 -9.40 -0.50 7.93
C THR A 514 -9.40 0.46 6.73
N GLY A 515 -10.00 0.10 5.61
CA GLY A 515 -10.06 0.93 4.41
C GLY A 515 -10.82 2.24 4.62
N LEU A 516 -12.02 2.18 5.20
CA LEU A 516 -12.87 3.38 5.41
C LEU A 516 -12.21 4.38 6.38
N THR A 517 -11.43 3.90 7.34
CA THR A 517 -10.76 4.72 8.34
C THR A 517 -9.42 5.31 7.89
N ARG A 518 -8.99 5.08 6.64
CA ARG A 518 -7.80 5.70 6.05
C ARG A 518 -8.04 7.11 5.53
N SER A 519 -9.30 7.52 5.40
CA SER A 519 -9.65 8.85 4.92
C SER A 519 -9.55 9.90 6.01
N ARG A 520 -8.96 11.05 5.67
CA ARG A 520 -8.91 12.23 6.53
C ARG A 520 -10.13 13.12 6.34
N LYS A 521 -10.50 13.41 5.09
CA LYS A 521 -11.52 14.40 4.76
C LYS A 521 -12.66 13.82 3.92
N ASN A 522 -12.38 13.19 2.80
CA ASN A 522 -13.38 12.74 1.86
C ASN A 522 -13.35 11.22 1.67
N LEU A 523 -14.47 10.57 1.86
CA LEU A 523 -14.63 9.13 1.67
C LEU A 523 -15.74 8.86 0.67
N ILE A 524 -15.40 8.25 -0.46
CA ILE A 524 -16.34 7.78 -1.47
C ILE A 524 -16.27 6.27 -1.52
N ILE A 525 -17.35 5.61 -1.11
CA ILE A 525 -17.47 4.15 -1.12
C ILE A 525 -18.20 3.77 -2.40
N ILE A 526 -17.53 2.96 -3.23
CA ILE A 526 -18.10 2.42 -4.48
C ILE A 526 -18.25 0.92 -4.28
N ASN A 527 -19.48 0.49 -4.08
CA ASN A 527 -19.80 -0.92 -3.99
C ASN A 527 -20.04 -1.49 -5.40
N PHE A 528 -19.11 -2.33 -5.82
CA PHE A 528 -19.04 -2.90 -7.15
C PHE A 528 -19.68 -4.29 -7.19
N GLY A 529 -21.00 -4.32 -7.02
CA GLY A 529 -21.85 -5.51 -7.11
C GLY A 529 -21.89 -6.42 -5.87
N ASN A 530 -21.48 -5.94 -4.70
CA ASN A 530 -21.58 -6.71 -3.47
C ASN A 530 -22.91 -6.42 -2.74
N GLU A 531 -23.91 -7.27 -2.99
CA GLU A 531 -25.26 -7.08 -2.44
C GLU A 531 -25.30 -7.24 -0.93
N ALA A 532 -24.48 -8.12 -0.34
CA ALA A 532 -24.46 -8.35 1.10
C ALA A 532 -24.08 -7.10 1.90
N TYR A 533 -23.18 -6.28 1.36
CA TYR A 533 -22.79 -5.01 1.96
C TYR A 533 -23.67 -3.84 1.50
N ASN A 534 -24.38 -3.97 0.38
CA ASN A 534 -25.20 -2.87 -0.14
C ASN A 534 -26.30 -2.45 0.82
N LEU A 535 -27.12 -3.38 1.28
CA LEU A 535 -28.22 -3.11 2.21
C LEU A 535 -27.72 -2.53 3.53
N LYS A 536 -26.66 -3.11 4.08
CA LYS A 536 -26.09 -2.73 5.37
C LYS A 536 -25.45 -1.35 5.34
N LEU A 537 -24.57 -1.08 4.36
CA LEU A 537 -23.86 0.20 4.28
C LEU A 537 -24.75 1.35 3.88
N ARG A 538 -25.72 1.13 2.99
CA ARG A 538 -26.68 2.15 2.60
C ARG A 538 -27.46 2.66 3.83
N GLY A 539 -27.94 1.77 4.70
CA GLY A 539 -28.66 2.13 5.91
C GLY A 539 -27.87 3.04 6.85
N ILE A 540 -26.60 2.70 7.14
CA ILE A 540 -25.77 3.49 8.05
C ILE A 540 -25.31 4.82 7.45
N ILE A 541 -25.14 4.92 6.12
CA ILE A 541 -24.69 6.16 5.46
C ILE A 541 -25.85 7.15 5.27
N GLU A 542 -27.05 6.69 4.95
CA GLU A 542 -28.24 7.54 4.86
C GLU A 542 -28.61 8.20 6.20
N THR A 543 -28.31 7.51 7.32
CA THR A 543 -28.50 8.07 8.68
C THR A 543 -27.35 8.97 9.13
N SER A 544 -26.24 9.05 8.39
CA SER A 544 -25.06 9.88 8.68
C SER A 544 -25.03 11.20 7.87
N LYS A 545 -26.02 11.44 7.00
CA LYS A 545 -26.16 12.69 6.25
C LYS A 545 -26.78 13.78 7.10
#